data_68fa296a83f99498c2bc9cdc49d1353f
#
_entry.id   68fa296a83f99498c2bc9cdc49d1353f
#
_cell.length_a   1.000
_cell.length_b   1.000
_cell.length_c   1.000
_cell.angle_alpha   90.00
_cell.angle_beta   90.00
_cell.angle_gamma   90.00
#
_symmetry.space_group_name_H-M   'P 1'
#
loop_
_entity.id
_entity.type
_entity.pdbx_description
1 polymer ?
#
loop_
_entity_poly.entity_id
_entity_poly.type
_entity_poly.pdbx_seq_one_letter_code
_entity_poly.pdbx_strand_id
1 'polypeptide(L)'
;MNYEASKQLTDARFKRLVGVQRTTFEEMLAVLKTAYQLKHAKGGRKPKLSLEDFLMATLQYVREYRTYEEIAADFGIHESNLIRRSQWVEVTLVQSGFTISRTPLSSEDTVMIDATEVKINHPKKELANDSGKKKFHAMKSQAIITSQGRIVSLDIAVNYGHDMKLFKMSRRNIGQAGKILADSGYQGLMKIYPQAQTPRKSSKLKPLTAEDKAYNHALSKERSKVENIFAKVKTFKMFSTTYRNHRKRFGLRMNLIAGIINHELGF
;
A
#
# COMPACT_ATOMS: atom_id res chain seq x y z
N MET A 1 11.71 18.36 -7.97
CA MET A 1 12.47 19.22 -6.99
C MET A 1 13.60 18.37 -6.41
N ASN A 2 14.84 18.87 -6.44
CA ASN A 2 16.00 18.19 -5.88
C ASN A 2 16.09 18.35 -4.36
N TYR A 3 16.98 17.59 -3.71
CA TYR A 3 17.13 17.57 -2.26
C TYR A 3 17.52 18.93 -1.68
N GLU A 4 18.47 19.62 -2.31
CA GLU A 4 18.95 20.91 -1.82
C GLU A 4 17.83 21.96 -1.79
N ALA A 5 17.06 22.05 -2.88
CA ALA A 5 15.90 22.95 -2.95
C ALA A 5 14.81 22.56 -1.94
N SER A 6 14.69 21.27 -1.60
CA SER A 6 13.68 20.80 -0.62
C SER A 6 13.95 21.24 0.82
N LYS A 7 15.18 21.64 1.13
CA LYS A 7 15.55 22.14 2.47
C LYS A 7 14.81 23.42 2.86
N GLN A 8 14.37 24.20 1.88
CA GLN A 8 13.59 25.42 2.08
C GLN A 8 12.11 25.17 2.40
N LEU A 9 11.64 23.93 2.22
CA LEU A 9 10.25 23.57 2.50
C LEU A 9 10.04 23.39 4.01
N THR A 10 8.86 23.77 4.49
CA THR A 10 8.40 23.33 5.81
C THR A 10 8.20 21.80 5.84
N ASP A 11 8.22 21.20 7.01
CA ASP A 11 8.06 19.73 7.15
C ASP A 11 6.74 19.24 6.53
N ALA A 12 5.67 20.01 6.69
CA ALA A 12 4.37 19.69 6.09
C ALA A 12 4.43 19.70 4.55
N ARG A 13 5.13 20.71 3.96
CA ARG A 13 5.30 20.79 2.50
C ARG A 13 6.24 19.70 1.98
N PHE A 14 7.30 19.39 2.71
CA PHE A 14 8.21 18.28 2.39
C PHE A 14 7.45 16.95 2.36
N LYS A 15 6.70 16.65 3.43
CA LYS A 15 5.88 15.42 3.48
C LYS A 15 4.84 15.35 2.36
N ARG A 16 4.25 16.48 1.99
CA ARG A 16 3.31 16.52 0.85
C ARG A 16 4.00 16.14 -0.46
N LEU A 17 5.24 16.60 -0.66
CA LEU A 17 6.01 16.35 -1.90
C LEU A 17 6.46 14.88 -2.01
N VAL A 18 7.02 14.31 -0.95
CA VAL A 18 7.69 12.99 -0.98
C VAL A 18 6.91 11.88 -0.27
N GLY A 19 5.87 12.21 0.48
CA GLY A 19 5.00 11.27 1.18
C GLY A 19 5.52 10.77 2.52
N VAL A 20 6.72 11.19 2.95
CA VAL A 20 7.36 10.79 4.22
C VAL A 20 7.82 12.01 5.02
N GLN A 21 7.96 11.83 6.35
CA GLN A 21 8.57 12.84 7.21
C GLN A 21 10.07 12.97 6.91
N ARG A 22 10.67 14.11 7.27
CA ARG A 22 12.13 14.31 7.09
C ARG A 22 12.95 13.28 7.86
N THR A 23 12.55 12.94 9.06
CA THR A 23 13.22 11.90 9.87
C THR A 23 13.20 10.54 9.15
N THR A 24 12.06 10.15 8.61
CA THR A 24 11.92 8.92 7.82
C THR A 24 12.79 8.98 6.55
N PHE A 25 12.83 10.14 5.88
CA PHE A 25 13.69 10.33 4.71
C PHE A 25 15.17 10.14 5.06
N GLU A 26 15.64 10.71 6.17
CA GLU A 26 17.03 10.55 6.62
C GLU A 26 17.37 9.10 6.99
N GLU A 27 16.44 8.37 7.60
CA GLU A 27 16.60 6.94 7.89
C GLU A 27 16.71 6.12 6.58
N MET A 28 15.84 6.39 5.61
CA MET A 28 15.93 5.79 4.28
C MET A 28 17.26 6.08 3.60
N LEU A 29 17.71 7.33 3.70
CA LEU A 29 18.99 7.75 3.11
C LEU A 29 20.17 7.04 3.74
N ALA A 30 20.18 6.86 5.06
CA ALA A 30 21.23 6.11 5.77
C ALA A 30 21.31 4.67 5.28
N VAL A 31 20.16 4.01 5.11
CA VAL A 31 20.06 2.66 4.55
C VAL A 31 20.62 2.59 3.13
N LEU A 32 20.28 3.55 2.28
CA LEU A 32 20.76 3.61 0.90
C LEU A 32 22.27 3.85 0.84
N LYS A 33 22.81 4.71 1.69
CA LYS A 33 24.27 4.96 1.78
C LYS A 33 25.04 3.68 2.13
N THR A 34 24.58 2.93 3.12
CA THR A 34 25.17 1.65 3.49
C THR A 34 25.13 0.64 2.34
N ALA A 35 23.96 0.48 1.72
CA ALA A 35 23.79 -0.44 0.60
C ALA A 35 24.64 -0.03 -0.63
N TYR A 36 24.74 1.27 -0.87
CA TYR A 36 25.57 1.80 -1.94
C TYR A 36 27.06 1.51 -1.72
N GLN A 37 27.57 1.73 -0.50
CA GLN A 37 28.95 1.45 -0.14
C GLN A 37 29.29 -0.04 -0.34
N LEU A 38 28.42 -0.95 0.10
CA LEU A 38 28.59 -2.39 -0.09
C LEU A 38 28.61 -2.77 -1.58
N LYS A 39 27.73 -2.20 -2.37
CA LYS A 39 27.65 -2.45 -3.83
C LYS A 39 28.88 -1.96 -4.57
N HIS A 40 29.51 -0.86 -4.13
CA HIS A 40 30.63 -0.20 -4.79
C HIS A 40 31.98 -0.42 -4.05
N ALA A 41 32.05 -1.38 -3.12
CA ALA A 41 33.27 -1.70 -2.39
C ALA A 41 34.44 -2.06 -3.32
N LYS A 42 34.14 -2.61 -4.50
CA LYS A 42 35.14 -2.96 -5.54
C LYS A 42 35.35 -1.84 -6.57
N GLY A 43 34.87 -0.64 -6.33
CA GLY A 43 34.91 0.49 -7.25
C GLY A 43 33.73 0.54 -8.21
N GLY A 44 33.79 1.44 -9.18
CA GLY A 44 32.76 1.65 -10.19
C GLY A 44 32.56 3.13 -10.50
N ARG A 45 31.87 3.42 -11.61
CA ARG A 45 31.57 4.80 -12.02
C ARG A 45 30.59 5.45 -11.04
N LYS A 46 30.96 6.64 -10.54
CA LYS A 46 30.06 7.45 -9.70
C LYS A 46 28.82 7.87 -10.50
N PRO A 47 27.63 7.82 -9.90
CA PRO A 47 26.41 8.31 -10.55
C PRO A 47 26.45 9.83 -10.71
N LYS A 48 25.68 10.37 -11.68
CA LYS A 48 25.56 11.81 -11.90
C LYS A 48 24.79 12.51 -10.78
N LEU A 49 23.82 11.84 -10.15
CA LEU A 49 23.04 12.37 -9.04
C LEU A 49 23.50 11.77 -7.71
N SER A 50 23.34 12.54 -6.63
CA SER A 50 23.51 12.06 -5.27
C SER A 50 22.45 11.01 -4.90
N LEU A 51 22.71 10.25 -3.84
CA LEU A 51 21.70 9.32 -3.29
C LEU A 51 20.48 10.08 -2.77
N GLU A 52 20.68 11.26 -2.20
CA GLU A 52 19.64 12.17 -1.78
C GLU A 52 18.67 12.49 -2.93
N ASP A 53 19.22 12.84 -4.07
CA ASP A 53 18.43 13.18 -5.25
C ASP A 53 17.74 11.96 -5.87
N PHE A 54 18.38 10.79 -5.88
CA PHE A 54 17.72 9.56 -6.31
C PHE A 54 16.57 9.16 -5.39
N LEU A 55 16.73 9.34 -4.08
CA LEU A 55 15.64 9.10 -3.12
C LEU A 55 14.50 10.11 -3.31
N MET A 56 14.82 11.40 -3.46
CA MET A 56 13.85 12.45 -3.78
C MET A 56 13.04 12.11 -5.04
N ALA A 57 13.72 11.75 -6.11
CA ALA A 57 13.09 11.41 -7.39
C ALA A 57 12.20 10.17 -7.28
N THR A 58 12.66 9.12 -6.59
CA THR A 58 11.91 7.89 -6.38
C THR A 58 10.64 8.13 -5.58
N LEU A 59 10.73 8.87 -4.48
CA LEU A 59 9.57 9.18 -3.64
C LEU A 59 8.57 10.10 -4.36
N GLN A 60 9.04 11.09 -5.12
CA GLN A 60 8.17 11.93 -5.95
C GLN A 60 7.45 11.10 -7.02
N TYR A 61 8.12 10.12 -7.62
CA TYR A 61 7.49 9.22 -8.59
C TYR A 61 6.32 8.44 -7.97
N VAL A 62 6.49 7.90 -6.78
CA VAL A 62 5.42 7.15 -6.09
C VAL A 62 4.34 8.11 -5.56
N ARG A 63 4.74 9.24 -4.99
CA ARG A 63 3.83 10.20 -4.33
C ARG A 63 3.01 10.99 -5.32
N GLU A 64 3.64 11.64 -6.30
CA GLU A 64 3.00 12.52 -7.28
C GLU A 64 2.63 11.79 -8.57
N TYR A 65 3.28 10.70 -8.84
CA TYR A 65 3.08 9.82 -9.99
C TYR A 65 3.19 10.55 -11.33
N ARG A 66 4.13 11.49 -11.43
CA ARG A 66 4.59 12.03 -12.71
C ARG A 66 5.31 10.95 -13.51
N THR A 67 5.52 11.16 -14.79
CA THR A 67 6.29 10.22 -15.61
C THR A 67 7.77 10.21 -15.21
N TYR A 68 8.46 9.11 -15.47
CA TYR A 68 9.90 9.07 -15.26
C TYR A 68 10.63 10.09 -16.13
N GLU A 69 10.13 10.35 -17.35
CA GLU A 69 10.71 11.33 -18.26
C GLU A 69 10.63 12.73 -17.68
N GLU A 70 9.46 13.17 -17.19
CA GLU A 70 9.29 14.48 -16.55
C GLU A 70 10.18 14.64 -15.32
N ILE A 71 10.27 13.62 -14.47
CA ILE A 71 11.12 13.68 -13.29
C ILE A 71 12.60 13.68 -13.70
N ALA A 72 13.00 12.85 -14.67
CA ALA A 72 14.37 12.80 -15.16
C ALA A 72 14.81 14.15 -15.75
N ALA A 73 13.92 14.82 -16.48
CA ALA A 73 14.16 16.16 -17.00
C ALA A 73 14.40 17.17 -15.87
N ASP A 74 13.62 17.15 -14.80
CA ASP A 74 13.81 18.01 -13.61
C ASP A 74 15.19 17.81 -12.96
N PHE A 75 15.74 16.60 -13.02
CA PHE A 75 17.05 16.25 -12.44
C PHE A 75 18.20 16.24 -13.44
N GLY A 76 17.96 16.58 -14.70
CA GLY A 76 18.98 16.65 -15.74
C GLY A 76 19.64 15.31 -16.08
N ILE A 77 18.90 14.20 -15.99
CA ILE A 77 19.38 12.86 -16.33
C ILE A 77 18.47 12.19 -17.36
N HIS A 78 18.95 11.13 -17.98
CA HIS A 78 18.17 10.33 -18.92
C HIS A 78 17.18 9.43 -18.17
N GLU A 79 15.95 9.29 -18.70
CA GLU A 79 14.86 8.50 -18.13
C GLU A 79 15.29 7.07 -17.75
N SER A 80 16.00 6.37 -18.62
CA SER A 80 16.46 5.01 -18.37
C SER A 80 17.39 4.88 -17.15
N ASN A 81 18.15 5.94 -16.87
CA ASN A 81 19.01 6.00 -15.69
C ASN A 81 18.18 6.16 -14.42
N LEU A 82 17.18 7.04 -14.47
CA LEU A 82 16.24 7.23 -13.36
C LEU A 82 15.48 5.94 -13.06
N ILE A 83 14.90 5.28 -14.08
CA ILE A 83 14.16 4.02 -13.92
C ILE A 83 15.03 2.98 -13.17
N ARG A 84 16.25 2.75 -13.65
CA ARG A 84 17.17 1.75 -13.09
C ARG A 84 17.54 2.06 -11.63
N ARG A 85 17.83 3.30 -11.33
CA ARG A 85 18.21 3.74 -9.98
C ARG A 85 17.02 3.77 -9.03
N SER A 86 15.87 4.23 -9.49
CA SER A 86 14.62 4.22 -8.74
C SER A 86 14.20 2.81 -8.34
N GLN A 87 14.32 1.86 -9.26
CA GLN A 87 14.03 0.46 -8.97
C GLN A 87 15.01 -0.15 -7.95
N TRP A 88 16.28 0.22 -7.99
CA TRP A 88 17.25 -0.16 -6.97
C TRP A 88 16.89 0.42 -5.61
N VAL A 89 16.52 1.70 -5.54
CA VAL A 89 16.06 2.36 -4.30
C VAL A 89 14.86 1.63 -3.70
N GLU A 90 13.82 1.35 -4.50
CA GLU A 90 12.62 0.66 -4.05
C GLU A 90 12.96 -0.72 -3.43
N VAL A 91 13.76 -1.53 -4.12
CA VAL A 91 14.15 -2.87 -3.65
C VAL A 91 14.99 -2.77 -2.37
N THR A 92 15.95 -1.86 -2.34
CA THR A 92 16.84 -1.68 -1.19
C THR A 92 16.08 -1.27 0.06
N LEU A 93 15.12 -0.35 -0.07
CA LEU A 93 14.28 0.09 1.04
C LEU A 93 13.42 -1.07 1.58
N VAL A 94 12.80 -1.85 0.71
CA VAL A 94 12.01 -3.02 1.13
C VAL A 94 12.88 -4.06 1.84
N GLN A 95 14.05 -4.38 1.29
CA GLN A 95 15.00 -5.33 1.89
C GLN A 95 15.58 -4.85 3.22
N SER A 96 15.59 -3.56 3.45
CA SER A 96 16.16 -2.94 4.65
C SER A 96 15.11 -2.64 5.74
N GLY A 97 13.90 -3.12 5.59
CA GLY A 97 12.86 -3.05 6.63
C GLY A 97 11.70 -2.11 6.35
N PHE A 98 11.72 -1.30 5.27
CA PHE A 98 10.54 -0.55 4.83
C PHE A 98 9.55 -1.46 4.10
N THR A 99 8.98 -2.38 4.86
CA THR A 99 8.09 -3.45 4.41
C THR A 99 7.18 -3.86 5.55
N ILE A 100 6.14 -4.63 5.25
CA ILE A 100 5.28 -5.21 6.29
C ILE A 100 6.08 -6.26 7.05
N SER A 101 6.24 -6.05 8.36
CA SER A 101 6.88 -7.03 9.25
C SER A 101 5.91 -8.15 9.61
N ARG A 102 6.41 -9.37 9.71
CA ARG A 102 5.67 -10.52 10.22
C ARG A 102 5.63 -10.48 11.74
N THR A 103 4.66 -9.80 12.30
CA THR A 103 4.41 -9.82 13.74
C THR A 103 3.23 -10.73 14.04
N PRO A 104 3.37 -11.69 14.97
CA PRO A 104 2.27 -12.57 15.37
C PRO A 104 1.09 -11.76 15.91
N LEU A 105 -0.14 -12.22 15.65
CA LEU A 105 -1.35 -11.73 16.29
C LEU A 105 -1.54 -12.43 17.64
N SER A 106 -2.18 -11.74 18.57
CA SER A 106 -2.55 -12.25 19.89
C SER A 106 -4.06 -12.15 20.11
N SER A 107 -4.54 -12.77 21.18
CA SER A 107 -5.96 -12.70 21.61
C SER A 107 -6.40 -11.28 21.99
N GLU A 108 -5.46 -10.39 22.29
CA GLU A 108 -5.73 -8.98 22.56
C GLU A 108 -5.93 -8.13 21.28
N ASP A 109 -5.53 -8.68 20.15
CA ASP A 109 -5.63 -7.96 18.88
C ASP A 109 -7.05 -7.99 18.32
N THR A 110 -7.54 -6.85 17.89
CA THR A 110 -8.67 -6.71 16.98
C THR A 110 -8.13 -6.41 15.58
N VAL A 111 -8.47 -7.22 14.61
CA VAL A 111 -8.08 -7.00 13.21
C VAL A 111 -9.28 -6.65 12.36
N MET A 112 -9.03 -5.82 11.36
CA MET A 112 -10.00 -5.42 10.36
C MET A 112 -9.52 -5.88 9.00
N ILE A 113 -10.44 -6.43 8.19
CA ILE A 113 -10.17 -6.86 6.82
C ILE A 113 -11.02 -6.01 5.90
N ASP A 114 -10.38 -5.45 4.91
CA ASP A 114 -11.07 -4.74 3.84
C ASP A 114 -10.26 -4.80 2.53
N ALA A 115 -10.90 -4.49 1.41
CA ALA A 115 -10.27 -4.49 0.11
C ALA A 115 -10.50 -3.19 -0.63
N THR A 116 -9.49 -2.73 -1.33
CA THR A 116 -9.55 -1.57 -2.22
C THR A 116 -9.15 -1.94 -3.63
N GLU A 117 -9.61 -1.17 -4.60
CA GLU A 117 -9.28 -1.38 -6.00
C GLU A 117 -8.41 -0.23 -6.52
N VAL A 118 -7.41 -0.59 -7.32
CA VAL A 118 -6.54 0.35 -8.03
C VAL A 118 -6.67 0.08 -9.53
N LYS A 119 -7.08 1.08 -10.28
CA LYS A 119 -7.19 0.98 -11.75
C LYS A 119 -5.82 0.68 -12.36
N ILE A 120 -5.79 -0.12 -13.41
CA ILE A 120 -4.58 -0.40 -14.19
C ILE A 120 -4.85 -0.12 -15.67
N ASN A 121 -3.79 0.14 -16.45
CA ASN A 121 -3.90 0.23 -17.90
C ASN A 121 -4.36 -1.11 -18.48
N HIS A 122 -5.14 -1.03 -19.58
CA HIS A 122 -5.59 -2.19 -20.33
C HIS A 122 -4.40 -3.06 -20.72
N PRO A 123 -4.43 -4.37 -20.48
CA PRO A 123 -3.43 -5.28 -20.99
C PRO A 123 -3.50 -5.31 -22.52
N LYS A 124 -2.35 -5.40 -23.20
CA LYS A 124 -2.28 -5.46 -24.67
C LYS A 124 -2.92 -6.73 -25.26
N LYS A 125 -3.11 -7.78 -24.46
CA LYS A 125 -3.88 -8.98 -24.79
C LYS A 125 -5.08 -9.03 -23.87
N GLU A 126 -6.27 -9.11 -24.41
CA GLU A 126 -7.50 -9.34 -23.67
C GLU A 126 -7.35 -10.64 -22.87
N LEU A 127 -7.24 -10.51 -21.57
CA LEU A 127 -7.45 -11.63 -20.68
C LEU A 127 -8.96 -11.75 -20.53
N ALA A 128 -9.49 -12.87 -21.05
CA ALA A 128 -10.90 -13.20 -21.16
C ALA A 128 -11.65 -13.32 -19.82
N ASN A 129 -11.63 -12.29 -18.98
CA ASN A 129 -12.46 -12.23 -17.78
C ASN A 129 -12.67 -10.76 -17.38
N ASP A 130 -13.41 -10.03 -18.19
CA ASP A 130 -14.05 -8.82 -17.73
C ASP A 130 -15.10 -9.18 -16.70
N SER A 131 -14.99 -8.62 -15.50
CA SER A 131 -16.12 -8.61 -14.58
C SER A 131 -17.20 -7.76 -15.22
N GLY A 132 -18.25 -8.39 -15.77
CA GLY A 132 -19.27 -7.77 -16.61
C GLY A 132 -20.08 -6.61 -16.03
N LYS A 133 -19.62 -5.99 -14.95
CA LYS A 133 -20.20 -4.80 -14.30
C LYS A 133 -19.27 -3.59 -14.28
N LYS A 134 -17.96 -3.73 -14.51
CA LYS A 134 -17.01 -2.62 -14.44
C LYS A 134 -16.29 -2.44 -15.78
N LYS A 135 -16.37 -1.25 -16.35
CA LYS A 135 -15.76 -0.88 -17.63
C LYS A 135 -14.24 -0.64 -17.55
N PHE A 136 -13.53 -1.13 -16.54
CA PHE A 136 -12.09 -0.91 -16.39
C PHE A 136 -11.39 -2.08 -15.69
N HIS A 137 -10.14 -2.27 -16.05
CA HIS A 137 -9.27 -3.24 -15.36
C HIS A 137 -8.73 -2.63 -14.07
N ALA A 138 -8.72 -3.42 -13.01
CA ALA A 138 -8.19 -2.99 -11.72
C ALA A 138 -7.44 -4.13 -11.01
N MET A 139 -6.52 -3.79 -10.14
CA MET A 139 -5.93 -4.69 -9.14
C MET A 139 -6.71 -4.54 -7.85
N LYS A 140 -7.08 -5.65 -7.24
CA LYS A 140 -7.71 -5.65 -5.92
C LYS A 140 -6.65 -5.90 -4.86
N SER A 141 -6.59 -5.03 -3.86
CA SER A 141 -5.66 -5.15 -2.73
C SER A 141 -6.45 -5.32 -1.45
N GLN A 142 -6.28 -6.46 -0.79
CA GLN A 142 -6.85 -6.74 0.52
C GLN A 142 -5.83 -6.37 1.59
N ALA A 143 -6.25 -5.60 2.58
CA ALA A 143 -5.44 -5.30 3.75
C ALA A 143 -6.03 -5.94 5.01
N ILE A 144 -5.16 -6.42 5.88
CA ILE A 144 -5.48 -6.80 7.26
C ILE A 144 -4.75 -5.83 8.17
N ILE A 145 -5.49 -5.15 9.03
CA ILE A 145 -5.02 -4.02 9.83
C ILE A 145 -5.46 -4.23 11.27
N THR A 146 -4.57 -3.94 12.24
CA THR A 146 -4.95 -3.96 13.66
C THR A 146 -5.76 -2.72 14.04
N SER A 147 -6.46 -2.77 15.18
CA SER A 147 -7.19 -1.63 15.74
C SER A 147 -6.30 -0.40 16.02
N GLN A 148 -4.98 -0.59 16.18
CA GLN A 148 -4.00 0.48 16.33
C GLN A 148 -3.57 1.08 14.99
N GLY A 149 -3.98 0.51 13.87
CA GLY A 149 -3.67 1.00 12.52
C GLY A 149 -2.46 0.34 11.88
N ARG A 150 -1.83 -0.68 12.50
CA ARG A 150 -0.73 -1.42 11.91
C ARG A 150 -1.22 -2.31 10.76
N ILE A 151 -0.62 -2.18 9.60
CA ILE A 151 -0.87 -3.06 8.46
C ILE A 151 -0.14 -4.38 8.70
N VAL A 152 -0.88 -5.46 8.85
CA VAL A 152 -0.34 -6.81 9.12
C VAL A 152 -0.09 -7.57 7.83
N SER A 153 -0.94 -7.39 6.83
CA SER A 153 -0.76 -7.97 5.50
C SER A 153 -1.41 -7.16 4.40
N LEU A 154 -0.85 -7.30 3.21
CA LEU A 154 -1.42 -6.85 1.94
C LEU A 154 -1.38 -8.01 0.95
N ASP A 155 -2.54 -8.37 0.43
CA ASP A 155 -2.69 -9.41 -0.58
C ASP A 155 -3.30 -8.81 -1.84
N ILE A 156 -2.75 -9.19 -2.99
CA ILE A 156 -3.09 -8.57 -4.26
C ILE A 156 -3.61 -9.63 -5.20
N ALA A 157 -4.73 -9.36 -5.83
CA ALA A 157 -5.31 -10.20 -6.85
C ALA A 157 -5.65 -9.43 -8.12
N VAL A 158 -5.56 -10.16 -9.21
CA VAL A 158 -5.95 -9.73 -10.55
C VAL A 158 -7.13 -10.58 -10.97
N ASN A 159 -8.14 -9.99 -11.57
CA ASN A 159 -9.35 -10.69 -12.00
C ASN A 159 -10.07 -11.39 -10.85
N TYR A 160 -10.96 -10.69 -10.22
CA TYR A 160 -11.57 -11.15 -8.98
C TYR A 160 -13.05 -11.19 -9.01
N GLY A 161 -13.46 -12.21 -8.28
CA GLY A 161 -14.79 -12.30 -7.73
C GLY A 161 -14.91 -11.56 -6.38
N HIS A 162 -15.65 -12.16 -5.48
CA HIS A 162 -15.95 -11.63 -4.15
C HIS A 162 -14.71 -11.55 -3.24
N ASP A 163 -14.72 -10.62 -2.29
CA ASP A 163 -13.65 -10.39 -1.31
C ASP A 163 -13.30 -11.66 -0.54
N MET A 164 -14.30 -12.43 -0.17
CA MET A 164 -14.11 -13.73 0.50
C MET A 164 -13.27 -14.72 -0.32
N LYS A 165 -13.35 -14.67 -1.66
CA LYS A 165 -12.50 -15.50 -2.52
C LYS A 165 -11.04 -15.06 -2.44
N LEU A 166 -10.78 -13.76 -2.45
CA LEU A 166 -9.43 -13.19 -2.29
C LEU A 166 -8.84 -13.61 -0.94
N PHE A 167 -9.64 -13.50 0.14
CA PHE A 167 -9.21 -13.92 1.47
C PHE A 167 -8.79 -15.40 1.50
N LYS A 168 -9.62 -16.30 0.97
CA LYS A 168 -9.30 -17.74 0.91
C LYS A 168 -8.03 -18.01 0.09
N MET A 169 -7.83 -17.29 -1.02
CA MET A 169 -6.65 -17.45 -1.86
C MET A 169 -5.37 -16.92 -1.18
N SER A 170 -5.48 -15.91 -0.34
CA SER A 170 -4.33 -15.34 0.37
C SER A 170 -3.77 -16.27 1.46
N ARG A 171 -4.54 -17.28 1.87
CA ARG A 171 -4.18 -18.26 2.91
C ARG A 171 -3.70 -17.62 4.21
N ARG A 172 -4.21 -16.43 4.54
CA ARG A 172 -3.86 -15.74 5.78
C ARG A 172 -4.51 -16.42 6.97
N ASN A 173 -3.72 -16.71 7.99
CA ASN A 173 -4.22 -17.18 9.27
C ASN A 173 -4.30 -16.01 10.25
N ILE A 174 -5.52 -15.64 10.62
CA ILE A 174 -5.81 -14.57 11.58
C ILE A 174 -6.57 -15.08 12.79
N GLY A 175 -6.64 -16.41 12.95
CA GLY A 175 -7.39 -17.06 14.01
C GLY A 175 -6.90 -16.75 15.44
N GLN A 176 -5.67 -16.26 15.59
CA GLN A 176 -5.11 -15.86 16.88
C GLN A 176 -5.64 -14.51 17.37
N ALA A 177 -6.20 -13.67 16.49
CA ALA A 177 -6.83 -12.42 16.87
C ALA A 177 -8.08 -12.68 17.72
N GLY A 178 -8.28 -11.90 18.77
CA GLY A 178 -9.45 -12.02 19.64
C GLY A 178 -10.74 -11.55 18.97
N LYS A 179 -10.64 -10.62 18.03
CA LYS A 179 -11.78 -10.08 17.27
C LYS A 179 -11.39 -9.82 15.82
N ILE A 180 -12.27 -10.15 14.90
CA ILE A 180 -12.08 -9.95 13.47
C ILE A 180 -13.28 -9.17 12.93
N LEU A 181 -13.05 -8.01 12.33
CA LEU A 181 -14.07 -7.17 11.71
C LEU A 181 -13.89 -7.18 10.19
N ALA A 182 -14.95 -7.41 9.47
CA ALA A 182 -14.91 -7.43 8.01
C ALA A 182 -16.14 -6.80 7.40
N ASP A 183 -16.03 -6.39 6.14
CA ASP A 183 -17.16 -5.87 5.37
C ASP A 183 -18.12 -6.99 4.94
N SER A 184 -19.26 -6.57 4.43
CA SER A 184 -20.30 -7.44 3.88
C SER A 184 -19.82 -8.33 2.73
N GLY A 185 -18.72 -7.99 2.06
CA GLY A 185 -18.04 -8.80 1.05
C GLY A 185 -17.41 -10.08 1.59
N TYR A 186 -17.17 -10.14 2.90
CA TYR A 186 -16.57 -11.27 3.61
C TYR A 186 -17.58 -12.17 4.30
N GLN A 187 -18.80 -12.23 3.81
CA GLN A 187 -19.84 -13.17 4.30
C GLN A 187 -19.31 -14.61 4.25
N GLY A 188 -19.49 -15.31 5.36
CA GLY A 188 -18.94 -16.66 5.52
C GLY A 188 -17.61 -16.71 6.29
N LEU A 189 -16.99 -15.58 6.60
CA LEU A 189 -15.77 -15.52 7.42
C LEU A 189 -16.02 -16.10 8.82
N MET A 190 -17.21 -15.89 9.39
CA MET A 190 -17.64 -16.45 10.68
C MET A 190 -17.68 -18.01 10.69
N LYS A 191 -17.80 -18.65 9.53
CA LYS A 191 -17.73 -20.10 9.41
C LYS A 191 -16.31 -20.64 9.56
N ILE A 192 -15.30 -19.78 9.32
CA ILE A 192 -13.88 -20.11 9.46
C ILE A 192 -13.38 -19.64 10.83
N TYR A 193 -13.76 -18.42 11.23
CA TYR A 193 -13.37 -17.80 12.49
C TYR A 193 -14.62 -17.35 13.25
N PRO A 194 -15.01 -18.06 14.32
CA PRO A 194 -16.21 -17.74 15.12
C PRO A 194 -16.21 -16.32 15.69
N GLN A 195 -15.02 -15.74 15.97
CA GLN A 195 -14.83 -14.38 16.48
C GLN A 195 -14.97 -13.29 15.39
N ALA A 196 -15.21 -13.67 14.15
CA ALA A 196 -15.40 -12.72 13.06
C ALA A 196 -16.80 -12.10 13.10
N GLN A 197 -16.86 -10.80 12.77
CA GLN A 197 -18.09 -10.02 12.70
C GLN A 197 -18.20 -9.34 11.34
N THR A 198 -19.36 -9.49 10.70
CA THR A 198 -19.71 -8.83 9.45
C THR A 198 -21.07 -8.13 9.58
N PRO A 199 -21.35 -7.10 8.80
CA PRO A 199 -22.66 -6.43 8.83
C PRO A 199 -23.79 -7.41 8.52
N ARG A 200 -24.90 -7.24 9.23
CA ARG A 200 -26.15 -7.97 8.97
C ARG A 200 -26.78 -7.46 7.68
N LYS A 201 -27.17 -8.37 6.79
CA LYS A 201 -27.77 -8.02 5.50
C LYS A 201 -29.29 -7.97 5.59
N SER A 202 -29.87 -6.98 4.89
CA SER A 202 -31.29 -6.93 4.62
C SER A 202 -31.66 -7.87 3.47
N SER A 203 -32.82 -8.48 3.53
CA SER A 203 -33.46 -9.16 2.41
C SER A 203 -34.92 -8.73 2.30
N LYS A 204 -35.57 -9.01 1.16
CA LYS A 204 -37.00 -8.72 0.99
C LYS A 204 -37.88 -9.39 2.04
N LEU A 205 -37.48 -10.60 2.47
CA LEU A 205 -38.23 -11.40 3.46
C LEU A 205 -37.81 -11.09 4.90
N LYS A 206 -36.63 -10.49 5.12
CA LYS A 206 -36.10 -10.17 6.44
C LYS A 206 -35.44 -8.80 6.41
N PRO A 207 -36.22 -7.72 6.58
CA PRO A 207 -35.66 -6.37 6.71
C PRO A 207 -34.85 -6.23 8.01
N LEU A 208 -33.92 -5.27 8.04
CA LEU A 208 -33.12 -5.01 9.23
C LEU A 208 -34.01 -4.42 10.35
N THR A 209 -33.89 -5.00 11.53
CA THR A 209 -34.49 -4.47 12.76
C THR A 209 -33.75 -3.23 13.23
N ALA A 210 -34.29 -2.52 14.23
CA ALA A 210 -33.60 -1.39 14.86
C ALA A 210 -32.27 -1.85 15.52
N GLU A 211 -32.26 -3.02 16.14
CA GLU A 211 -31.07 -3.67 16.69
C GLU A 211 -30.01 -3.98 15.63
N ASP A 212 -30.43 -4.54 14.48
CA ASP A 212 -29.52 -4.82 13.36
C ASP A 212 -28.87 -3.57 12.82
N LYS A 213 -29.64 -2.47 12.72
CA LYS A 213 -29.13 -1.15 12.30
C LYS A 213 -28.13 -0.59 13.31
N ALA A 214 -28.41 -0.66 14.60
CA ALA A 214 -27.50 -0.24 15.67
C ALA A 214 -26.20 -1.05 15.66
N TYR A 215 -26.30 -2.37 15.52
CA TYR A 215 -25.14 -3.26 15.38
C TYR A 215 -24.29 -2.88 14.16
N ASN A 216 -24.91 -2.72 12.99
CA ASN A 216 -24.19 -2.35 11.77
C ASN A 216 -23.53 -0.99 11.89
N HIS A 217 -24.17 -0.02 12.56
CA HIS A 217 -23.59 1.30 12.82
C HIS A 217 -22.36 1.22 13.72
N ALA A 218 -22.45 0.49 14.83
CA ALA A 218 -21.32 0.28 15.74
C ALA A 218 -20.12 -0.39 15.04
N LEU A 219 -20.39 -1.42 14.24
CA LEU A 219 -19.39 -2.13 13.45
C LEU A 219 -18.73 -1.23 12.41
N SER A 220 -19.51 -0.41 11.71
CA SER A 220 -19.00 0.56 10.73
C SER A 220 -18.08 1.59 11.39
N LYS A 221 -18.48 2.11 12.55
CA LYS A 221 -17.68 3.06 13.32
C LYS A 221 -16.33 2.47 13.74
N GLU A 222 -16.32 1.23 14.21
CA GLU A 222 -15.08 0.54 14.58
C GLU A 222 -14.20 0.28 13.36
N ARG A 223 -14.79 -0.07 12.20
CA ARG A 223 -14.09 -0.30 10.94
C ARG A 223 -13.55 0.96 10.25
N SER A 224 -13.98 2.15 10.64
CA SER A 224 -13.53 3.41 10.02
C SER A 224 -11.99 3.58 10.01
N LYS A 225 -11.30 2.92 10.94
CA LYS A 225 -9.82 2.91 11.00
C LYS A 225 -9.17 2.30 9.77
N VAL A 226 -9.74 1.25 9.19
CA VAL A 226 -9.20 0.65 7.96
C VAL A 226 -9.36 1.57 6.76
N GLU A 227 -10.46 2.31 6.70
CA GLU A 227 -10.70 3.32 5.67
C GLU A 227 -9.66 4.45 5.77
N ASN A 228 -9.32 4.88 6.97
CA ASN A 228 -8.27 5.87 7.23
C ASN A 228 -6.89 5.38 6.74
N ILE A 229 -6.57 4.11 6.89
CA ILE A 229 -5.32 3.54 6.38
C ILE A 229 -5.33 3.49 4.86
N PHE A 230 -6.42 3.07 4.24
CA PHE A 230 -6.54 3.14 2.77
C PHE A 230 -6.48 4.59 2.25
N ALA A 231 -7.06 5.54 2.98
CA ALA A 231 -6.91 6.96 2.65
C ALA A 231 -5.43 7.39 2.66
N LYS A 232 -4.65 6.96 3.66
CA LYS A 232 -3.19 7.20 3.69
C LYS A 232 -2.47 6.57 2.51
N VAL A 233 -2.77 5.32 2.16
CA VAL A 233 -2.21 4.66 0.96
C VAL A 233 -2.54 5.47 -0.30
N LYS A 234 -3.76 5.93 -0.45
CA LYS A 234 -4.24 6.69 -1.61
C LYS A 234 -3.70 8.12 -1.69
N THR A 235 -3.08 8.64 -0.63
CA THR A 235 -2.32 9.89 -0.74
C THR A 235 -1.12 9.76 -1.67
N PHE A 236 -0.64 8.54 -1.89
CA PHE A 236 0.31 8.23 -2.94
C PHE A 236 -0.44 8.06 -4.26
N LYS A 237 -0.33 9.05 -5.14
CA LYS A 237 -1.12 9.11 -6.40
C LYS A 237 -0.91 7.91 -7.31
N MET A 238 0.18 7.19 -7.17
CA MET A 238 0.39 5.92 -7.85
C MET A 238 -0.75 4.92 -7.60
N PHE A 239 -1.37 4.95 -6.42
CA PHE A 239 -2.44 4.03 -6.00
C PHE A 239 -3.84 4.67 -5.96
N SER A 240 -3.96 5.97 -6.20
CA SER A 240 -5.26 6.66 -6.32
C SER A 240 -5.63 7.00 -7.74
N THR A 241 -4.69 6.88 -8.68
CA THR A 241 -4.90 7.07 -10.12
C THR A 241 -4.74 5.75 -10.87
N THR A 242 -4.70 5.79 -12.20
CA THR A 242 -4.47 4.56 -12.98
C THR A 242 -2.99 4.16 -12.92
N TYR A 243 -2.73 2.94 -12.42
CA TYR A 243 -1.38 2.40 -12.36
C TYR A 243 -0.86 2.07 -13.76
N ARG A 244 0.18 2.79 -14.21
CA ARG A 244 0.65 2.78 -15.61
C ARG A 244 1.57 1.61 -15.95
N ASN A 245 2.21 1.00 -14.97
CA ASN A 245 3.20 -0.07 -15.17
C ASN A 245 2.55 -1.46 -15.36
N HIS A 246 1.33 -1.53 -15.83
CA HIS A 246 0.50 -2.74 -15.91
C HIS A 246 0.43 -3.43 -14.53
N ARG A 247 1.12 -4.55 -14.34
CA ARG A 247 1.18 -5.27 -13.05
C ARG A 247 2.58 -5.29 -12.45
N LYS A 248 3.55 -4.80 -13.21
CA LYS A 248 4.96 -4.89 -12.80
C LYS A 248 5.20 -4.07 -11.55
N ARG A 249 5.87 -4.68 -10.59
CA ARG A 249 6.28 -4.06 -9.31
C ARG A 249 5.14 -3.55 -8.43
N PHE A 250 3.87 -3.82 -8.78
CA PHE A 250 2.73 -3.34 -8.00
C PHE A 250 2.81 -3.83 -6.55
N GLY A 251 3.01 -5.13 -6.34
CA GLY A 251 3.11 -5.73 -5.00
C GLY A 251 4.28 -5.17 -4.19
N LEU A 252 5.46 -5.02 -4.80
CA LEU A 252 6.63 -4.45 -4.14
C LEU A 252 6.37 -3.01 -3.69
N ARG A 253 5.77 -2.20 -4.55
CA ARG A 253 5.47 -0.79 -4.27
C ARG A 253 4.37 -0.62 -3.21
N MET A 254 3.31 -1.44 -3.28
CA MET A 254 2.29 -1.46 -2.23
C MET A 254 2.88 -1.86 -0.87
N ASN A 255 3.75 -2.87 -0.86
CA ASN A 255 4.42 -3.31 0.35
C ASN A 255 5.37 -2.23 0.90
N LEU A 256 6.09 -1.52 0.03
CA LEU A 256 6.91 -0.38 0.41
C LEU A 256 6.08 0.73 1.07
N ILE A 257 4.96 1.11 0.45
CA ILE A 257 4.06 2.14 1.01
C ILE A 257 3.48 1.69 2.35
N ALA A 258 3.04 0.45 2.47
CA ALA A 258 2.54 -0.09 3.73
C ALA A 258 3.62 -0.11 4.82
N GLY A 259 4.85 -0.47 4.46
CA GLY A 259 6.01 -0.41 5.36
C GLY A 259 6.32 1.02 5.82
N ILE A 260 6.25 1.99 4.93
CA ILE A 260 6.40 3.41 5.26
C ILE A 260 5.30 3.86 6.23
N ILE A 261 4.06 3.51 5.97
CA ILE A 261 2.92 3.88 6.84
C ILE A 261 3.11 3.26 8.23
N ASN A 262 3.45 1.98 8.31
CA ASN A 262 3.72 1.32 9.59
C ASN A 262 4.85 2.02 10.34
N HIS A 263 5.97 2.27 9.68
CA HIS A 263 7.13 2.94 10.27
C HIS A 263 6.77 4.33 10.84
N GLU A 264 6.03 5.15 10.08
CA GLU A 264 5.60 6.47 10.54
C GLU A 264 4.52 6.45 11.63
N LEU A 265 3.86 5.31 11.83
CA LEU A 265 2.94 5.06 12.94
C LEU A 265 3.63 4.46 14.17
N GLY A 266 4.93 4.17 14.10
CA GLY A 266 5.71 3.64 15.20
C GLY A 266 5.70 2.11 15.33
N PHE A 267 5.41 1.38 14.24
CA PHE A 267 5.40 -0.10 14.19
C PHE A 267 6.63 -0.68 13.50
#